data_e2cf707b59318fbe4765e507c7586495
#
_entry.id   e2cf707b59318fbe4765e507c7586495
#
_cell.length_a   1.000
_cell.length_b   1.000
_cell.length_c   1.000
_cell.angle_alpha   90.00
_cell.angle_beta   90.00
_cell.angle_gamma   90.00
#
_symmetry.space_group_name_H-M   'P 1'
#
loop_
_entity.id
_entity.type
_entity.pdbx_description
1 polymer ?
#
loop_
_entity_poly.entity_id
_entity_poly.type
_entity_poly.pdbx_seq_one_letter_code
_entity_poly.pdbx_strand_id
1 'polypeptide(L)'
;WEEYAPQGDEVVIELDPGAAFGPGTHATTSMCIRQLEKLVKPGMTVFDVGTGSGILSIISAKLGATNIQAVDYDDSVLKIVEENLEQNNVQDIISVAQSDLMQNVHGKAELVIANIIADIIIRLFDQLDEHLEKGGTLLTSGIIEDRIEDVLAAAEKHGYGVVERLENKGWACITFKRKVDM
;
A
#
# COMPACT_ATOMS: atom_id res chain seq x y z
N TRP A 1 0.83 -18.36 -10.19
CA TRP A 1 0.81 -17.23 -11.14
C TRP A 1 1.51 -17.63 -12.41
N GLU A 2 1.01 -17.09 -13.48
CA GLU A 2 1.56 -17.31 -14.78
C GLU A 2 2.77 -16.42 -15.01
N GLU A 3 3.76 -16.94 -15.72
CA GLU A 3 4.84 -16.13 -16.20
C GLU A 3 4.33 -15.30 -17.37
N TYR A 4 4.75 -14.06 -17.41
CA TYR A 4 4.35 -13.11 -18.43
C TYR A 4 5.58 -12.50 -19.08
N ALA A 5 5.64 -12.55 -20.41
CA ALA A 5 6.74 -11.93 -21.15
C ALA A 5 6.53 -10.42 -21.22
N PRO A 6 7.50 -9.62 -20.74
CA PRO A 6 7.33 -8.16 -20.74
C PRO A 6 7.28 -7.60 -22.17
N GLN A 7 6.42 -6.58 -22.32
CA GLN A 7 6.30 -5.83 -23.58
C GLN A 7 6.53 -4.35 -23.28
N GLY A 8 7.62 -3.79 -23.81
CA GLY A 8 7.95 -2.38 -23.59
C GLY A 8 8.25 -2.07 -22.14
N ASP A 9 7.54 -1.11 -21.57
CA ASP A 9 7.76 -0.62 -20.21
C ASP A 9 6.99 -1.39 -19.13
N GLU A 10 6.40 -2.53 -19.47
CA GLU A 10 5.63 -3.30 -18.52
C GLU A 10 6.48 -3.82 -17.36
N VAL A 11 5.91 -3.76 -16.16
CA VAL A 11 6.52 -4.31 -14.95
C VAL A 11 5.99 -5.72 -14.75
N VAL A 12 6.90 -6.71 -14.72
CA VAL A 12 6.56 -8.10 -14.51
C VAL A 12 6.85 -8.49 -13.07
N ILE A 13 5.86 -9.12 -12.42
CA ILE A 13 5.95 -9.53 -11.02
C ILE A 13 5.57 -10.99 -10.90
N GLU A 14 6.41 -11.75 -10.21
CA GLU A 14 6.15 -13.14 -9.88
C GLU A 14 5.70 -13.24 -8.42
N LEU A 15 4.59 -13.92 -8.17
CA LEU A 15 4.04 -14.06 -6.84
C LEU A 15 3.63 -15.49 -6.53
N ASP A 16 3.84 -15.87 -5.27
CA ASP A 16 3.14 -16.98 -4.66
C ASP A 16 1.90 -16.38 -3.96
N PRO A 17 0.69 -16.65 -4.44
CA PRO A 17 -0.51 -16.08 -3.84
C PRO A 17 -0.78 -16.59 -2.43
N GLY A 18 -0.56 -17.89 -2.17
CA GLY A 18 -0.74 -18.51 -0.85
C GLY A 18 -1.92 -17.96 -0.06
N ALA A 19 -1.77 -17.90 1.26
CA ALA A 19 -2.77 -17.34 2.18
C ALA A 19 -2.67 -15.83 2.33
N ALA A 20 -1.75 -15.17 1.64
CA ALA A 20 -1.48 -13.74 1.78
C ALA A 20 -2.49 -12.85 1.06
N PHE A 21 -3.34 -13.40 0.19
CA PHE A 21 -4.40 -12.65 -0.49
C PHE A 21 -5.71 -12.73 0.28
N GLY A 22 -6.37 -11.59 0.45
CA GLY A 22 -7.68 -11.50 1.05
C GLY A 22 -8.82 -11.43 0.02
N PRO A 23 -10.08 -11.39 0.51
CA PRO A 23 -11.26 -11.18 -0.35
C PRO A 23 -11.19 -9.85 -1.10
N GLY A 24 -11.71 -9.81 -2.33
CA GLY A 24 -11.73 -8.60 -3.15
C GLY A 24 -10.38 -8.16 -3.67
N THR A 25 -9.34 -8.96 -3.44
CA THR A 25 -7.95 -8.64 -3.76
C THR A 25 -7.75 -8.18 -5.20
N HIS A 26 -8.38 -8.85 -6.16
CA HIS A 26 -8.18 -8.51 -7.57
C HIS A 26 -8.61 -7.07 -7.89
N ALA A 27 -9.82 -6.69 -7.50
CA ALA A 27 -10.34 -5.34 -7.76
C ALA A 27 -9.56 -4.27 -7.01
N THR A 28 -9.29 -4.49 -5.73
CA THR A 28 -8.59 -3.51 -4.89
C THR A 28 -7.14 -3.37 -5.28
N THR A 29 -6.47 -4.46 -5.59
CA THR A 29 -5.07 -4.47 -6.02
C THR A 29 -4.91 -3.76 -7.38
N SER A 30 -5.79 -4.02 -8.33
CA SER A 30 -5.74 -3.36 -9.64
C SER A 30 -5.85 -1.84 -9.53
N MET A 31 -6.74 -1.34 -8.68
CA MET A 31 -6.87 0.09 -8.44
C MET A 31 -5.61 0.67 -7.79
N CYS A 32 -5.02 -0.04 -6.82
CA CYS A 32 -3.76 0.37 -6.20
C CYS A 32 -2.64 0.47 -7.22
N ILE A 33 -2.50 -0.52 -8.09
CA ILE A 33 -1.44 -0.53 -9.11
C ILE A 33 -1.57 0.69 -10.02
N ARG A 34 -2.77 1.02 -10.46
CA ARG A 34 -3.02 2.21 -11.28
C ARG A 34 -2.59 3.49 -10.57
N GLN A 35 -2.84 3.59 -9.27
CA GLN A 35 -2.41 4.74 -8.48
C GLN A 35 -0.89 4.75 -8.27
N LEU A 36 -0.29 3.61 -8.00
CA LEU A 36 1.16 3.53 -7.81
C LEU A 36 1.92 4.00 -9.05
N GLU A 37 1.43 3.67 -10.24
CA GLU A 37 2.04 4.14 -11.49
C GLU A 37 2.09 5.67 -11.58
N LYS A 38 1.13 6.36 -10.98
CA LYS A 38 1.09 7.83 -10.92
C LYS A 38 1.90 8.40 -9.76
N LEU A 39 1.88 7.71 -8.61
CA LEU A 39 2.36 8.26 -7.34
C LEU A 39 3.83 7.97 -7.07
N VAL A 40 4.33 6.79 -7.45
CA VAL A 40 5.70 6.40 -7.14
C VAL A 40 6.68 7.13 -8.06
N LYS A 41 7.67 7.77 -7.43
CA LYS A 41 8.75 8.47 -8.12
C LYS A 41 10.09 7.81 -7.78
N PRO A 42 11.09 7.90 -8.67
CA PRO A 42 12.42 7.37 -8.38
C PRO A 42 13.00 7.94 -7.09
N GLY A 43 13.56 7.06 -6.26
CA GLY A 43 14.18 7.43 -5.00
C GLY A 43 13.23 7.58 -3.81
N MET A 44 11.94 7.30 -4.00
CA MET A 44 10.91 7.49 -2.98
C MET A 44 11.03 6.50 -1.84
N THR A 45 10.68 6.95 -0.62
CA THR A 45 10.48 6.11 0.55
C THR A 45 9.00 5.76 0.67
N VAL A 46 8.69 4.48 0.83
CA VAL A 46 7.32 3.95 0.86
C VAL A 46 7.14 3.04 2.06
N PHE A 47 6.01 3.19 2.75
CA PHE A 47 5.57 2.23 3.78
C PHE A 47 4.34 1.49 3.26
N ASP A 48 4.38 0.16 3.28
CA ASP A 48 3.28 -0.71 2.85
C ASP A 48 2.71 -1.41 4.09
N VAL A 49 1.60 -0.89 4.57
CA VAL A 49 0.95 -1.34 5.81
C VAL A 49 -0.11 -2.39 5.48
N GLY A 50 0.03 -3.57 6.06
CA GLY A 50 -0.79 -4.72 5.68
C GLY A 50 -0.34 -5.28 4.34
N THR A 51 0.95 -5.56 4.20
CA THR A 51 1.59 -5.88 2.92
C THR A 51 1.08 -7.16 2.27
N GLY A 52 0.50 -8.10 3.04
CA GLY A 52 -0.05 -9.36 2.53
C GLY A 52 1.00 -10.19 1.81
N SER A 53 0.88 -10.31 0.49
CA SER A 53 1.85 -11.03 -0.34
C SER A 53 3.11 -10.25 -0.64
N GLY A 54 3.13 -8.95 -0.34
CA GLY A 54 4.20 -8.05 -0.72
C GLY A 54 4.05 -7.41 -2.10
N ILE A 55 2.95 -7.66 -2.79
CA ILE A 55 2.79 -7.23 -4.19
C ILE A 55 2.94 -5.72 -4.38
N LEU A 56 2.32 -4.91 -3.52
CA LEU A 56 2.38 -3.45 -3.69
C LEU A 56 3.77 -2.89 -3.37
N SER A 57 4.47 -3.51 -2.41
CA SER A 57 5.86 -3.18 -2.15
C SER A 57 6.76 -3.51 -3.34
N ILE A 58 6.56 -4.68 -3.94
CA ILE A 58 7.34 -5.12 -5.11
C ILE A 58 7.11 -4.17 -6.29
N ILE A 59 5.86 -3.82 -6.55
CA ILE A 59 5.51 -2.88 -7.63
C ILE A 59 6.16 -1.52 -7.37
N SER A 60 6.10 -1.03 -6.13
CA SER A 60 6.71 0.25 -5.76
C SER A 60 8.22 0.24 -6.01
N ALA A 61 8.91 -0.85 -5.66
CA ALA A 61 10.33 -1.00 -5.94
C ALA A 61 10.62 -0.98 -7.44
N LYS A 62 9.83 -1.70 -8.23
CA LYS A 62 10.00 -1.76 -9.68
C LYS A 62 9.67 -0.44 -10.38
N LEU A 63 8.87 0.41 -9.74
CA LEU A 63 8.57 1.76 -10.24
C LEU A 63 9.61 2.80 -9.80
N GLY A 64 10.60 2.42 -9.00
CA GLY A 64 11.72 3.28 -8.66
C GLY A 64 11.87 3.66 -7.19
N ALA A 65 10.98 3.25 -6.30
CA ALA A 65 11.16 3.47 -4.86
C ALA A 65 12.43 2.75 -4.39
N THR A 66 13.17 3.35 -3.48
CA THR A 66 14.48 2.84 -3.06
C THR A 66 14.55 2.46 -1.59
N ASN A 67 13.55 2.82 -0.80
CA ASN A 67 13.50 2.50 0.62
C ASN A 67 12.05 2.16 0.99
N ILE A 68 11.78 0.89 1.14
CA ILE A 68 10.41 0.41 1.40
C ILE A 68 10.38 -0.40 2.69
N GLN A 69 9.44 -0.07 3.58
CA GLN A 69 9.15 -0.88 4.75
C GLN A 69 7.79 -1.53 4.55
N ALA A 70 7.79 -2.86 4.44
CA ALA A 70 6.59 -3.66 4.31
C ALA A 70 6.28 -4.29 5.66
N VAL A 71 5.11 -4.03 6.19
CA VAL A 71 4.72 -4.55 7.50
C VAL A 71 3.36 -5.23 7.44
N ASP A 72 3.15 -6.17 8.35
CA ASP A 72 1.87 -6.86 8.48
C ASP A 72 1.65 -7.23 9.95
N TYR A 73 0.41 -7.18 10.39
CA TYR A 73 0.03 -7.63 11.73
C TYR A 73 0.19 -9.14 11.86
N ASP A 74 -0.11 -9.87 10.78
CA ASP A 74 -0.04 -11.33 10.73
C ASP A 74 1.39 -11.77 10.38
N ASP A 75 2.13 -12.25 11.35
CA ASP A 75 3.49 -12.70 11.15
C ASP A 75 3.59 -13.96 10.26
N SER A 76 2.50 -14.69 10.09
CA SER A 76 2.50 -15.88 9.23
C SER A 76 2.72 -15.57 7.74
N VAL A 77 2.49 -14.32 7.30
CA VAL A 77 2.70 -13.93 5.92
C VAL A 77 4.15 -13.53 5.61
N LEU A 78 4.96 -13.27 6.64
CA LEU A 78 6.31 -12.70 6.44
C LEU A 78 7.21 -13.58 5.59
N LYS A 79 7.14 -14.89 5.77
CA LYS A 79 7.93 -15.83 4.98
C LYS A 79 7.55 -15.80 3.50
N ILE A 80 6.26 -15.74 3.21
CA ILE A 80 5.74 -15.63 1.83
C ILE A 80 6.21 -14.32 1.20
N VAL A 81 6.13 -13.23 1.96
CA VAL A 81 6.63 -11.93 1.49
C VAL A 81 8.11 -12.02 1.14
N GLU A 82 8.94 -12.52 2.04
CA GLU A 82 10.38 -12.64 1.80
C GLU A 82 10.70 -13.48 0.58
N GLU A 83 10.01 -14.60 0.37
CA GLU A 83 10.16 -15.43 -0.82
C GLU A 83 9.79 -14.67 -2.08
N ASN A 84 8.70 -13.90 -2.06
CA ASN A 84 8.28 -13.09 -3.19
C ASN A 84 9.28 -11.95 -3.49
N LEU A 85 9.88 -11.37 -2.47
CA LEU A 85 10.90 -10.34 -2.65
C LEU A 85 12.14 -10.90 -3.34
N GLU A 86 12.61 -12.07 -2.91
CA GLU A 86 13.77 -12.73 -3.52
C GLU A 86 13.48 -13.12 -4.96
N GLN A 87 12.29 -13.64 -5.23
CA GLN A 87 11.87 -14.07 -6.57
C GLN A 87 11.84 -12.90 -7.55
N ASN A 88 11.60 -11.69 -7.06
CA ASN A 88 11.55 -10.47 -7.86
C ASN A 88 12.84 -9.62 -7.77
N ASN A 89 13.84 -10.08 -7.06
CA ASN A 89 15.14 -9.40 -6.91
C ASN A 89 15.04 -8.01 -6.29
N VAL A 90 14.15 -7.83 -5.30
CA VAL A 90 13.93 -6.56 -4.61
C VAL A 90 14.18 -6.64 -3.10
N GLN A 91 14.75 -7.75 -2.62
CA GLN A 91 14.98 -7.98 -1.20
C GLN A 91 15.93 -6.96 -0.55
N ASP A 92 16.79 -6.32 -1.34
CA ASP A 92 17.73 -5.33 -0.81
C ASP A 92 17.09 -3.94 -0.63
N ILE A 93 15.93 -3.72 -1.21
CA ILE A 93 15.22 -2.44 -1.19
C ILE A 93 14.09 -2.45 -0.16
N ILE A 94 13.54 -3.63 0.12
CA ILE A 94 12.35 -3.79 0.95
C ILE A 94 12.70 -4.52 2.24
N SER A 95 12.45 -3.89 3.38
CA SER A 95 12.51 -4.56 4.69
C SER A 95 11.12 -5.05 5.07
N VAL A 96 11.05 -6.18 5.77
CA VAL A 96 9.80 -6.81 6.16
C VAL A 96 9.78 -6.99 7.68
N ALA A 97 8.68 -6.64 8.32
CA ALA A 97 8.53 -6.82 9.77
C ALA A 97 7.07 -7.03 10.15
N GLN A 98 6.86 -7.68 11.30
CA GLN A 98 5.55 -7.72 11.92
C GLN A 98 5.29 -6.37 12.59
N SER A 99 4.08 -5.83 12.46
CA SER A 99 3.72 -4.56 13.06
C SER A 99 2.20 -4.43 13.21
N ASP A 100 1.77 -3.92 14.35
CA ASP A 100 0.40 -3.43 14.48
C ASP A 100 0.37 -2.04 13.86
N LEU A 101 -0.15 -1.96 12.64
CA LEU A 101 -0.11 -0.76 11.81
C LEU A 101 1.33 -0.25 11.64
N MET A 102 1.62 0.98 12.04
CA MET A 102 2.95 1.58 11.86
C MET A 102 3.80 1.60 13.14
N GLN A 103 3.45 0.80 14.15
CA GLN A 103 4.22 0.78 15.41
C GLN A 103 5.69 0.41 15.20
N ASN A 104 5.98 -0.45 14.25
CA ASN A 104 7.34 -0.94 13.97
C ASN A 104 7.95 -0.38 12.68
N VAL A 105 7.36 0.65 12.08
CA VAL A 105 8.03 1.38 11.00
C VAL A 105 8.91 2.47 11.59
N HIS A 106 9.98 2.81 10.88
CA HIS A 106 10.95 3.80 11.30
C HIS A 106 10.97 4.97 10.35
N GLY A 107 10.89 6.20 10.90
CA GLY A 107 10.97 7.41 10.12
C GLY A 107 9.67 7.78 9.43
N LYS A 108 9.81 8.51 8.32
CA LYS A 108 8.68 9.01 7.54
C LYS A 108 8.80 8.59 6.09
N ALA A 109 7.66 8.39 5.45
CA ALA A 109 7.57 8.05 4.04
C ALA A 109 6.88 9.15 3.26
N GLU A 110 7.22 9.25 1.99
CA GLU A 110 6.53 10.12 1.03
C GLU A 110 5.22 9.49 0.55
N LEU A 111 5.12 8.17 0.64
CA LEU A 111 3.92 7.41 0.29
C LEU A 111 3.69 6.32 1.33
N VAL A 112 2.49 6.31 1.90
CA VAL A 112 2.01 5.22 2.76
C VAL A 112 0.89 4.51 2.02
N ILE A 113 1.00 3.19 1.90
CA ILE A 113 0.01 2.34 1.24
C ILE A 113 -0.72 1.52 2.29
N ALA A 114 -2.04 1.45 2.20
CA ALA A 114 -2.86 0.64 3.10
C ALA A 114 -4.00 -0.02 2.31
N ASN A 115 -3.75 -1.23 1.80
CA ASN A 115 -4.77 -2.04 1.14
C ASN A 115 -5.33 -3.03 2.16
N ILE A 116 -6.18 -2.54 3.05
CA ILE A 116 -6.71 -3.23 4.22
C ILE A 116 -8.17 -2.86 4.44
N ILE A 117 -8.83 -3.53 5.39
CA ILE A 117 -10.25 -3.25 5.66
C ILE A 117 -10.45 -1.87 6.30
N ALA A 118 -11.64 -1.33 6.12
CA ALA A 118 -11.98 0.03 6.53
C ALA A 118 -11.71 0.32 8.02
N ASP A 119 -12.05 -0.58 8.93
CA ASP A 119 -11.80 -0.38 10.36
C ASP A 119 -10.32 -0.14 10.69
N ILE A 120 -9.44 -0.84 9.99
CA ILE A 120 -8.00 -0.72 10.20
C ILE A 120 -7.48 0.58 9.58
N ILE A 121 -8.00 0.98 8.42
CA ILE A 121 -7.65 2.27 7.79
C ILE A 121 -8.04 3.42 8.73
N ILE A 122 -9.22 3.36 9.34
CA ILE A 122 -9.68 4.38 10.30
C ILE A 122 -8.69 4.52 11.45
N ARG A 123 -8.22 3.41 12.01
CA ARG A 123 -7.20 3.41 13.07
C ARG A 123 -5.86 3.97 12.59
N LEU A 124 -5.52 3.71 11.34
CA LEU A 124 -4.25 4.16 10.77
C LEU A 124 -4.10 5.68 10.81
N PHE A 125 -5.19 6.41 10.64
CA PHE A 125 -5.14 7.88 10.70
C PHE A 125 -4.60 8.41 12.04
N ASP A 126 -4.75 7.66 13.13
CA ASP A 126 -4.22 8.06 14.44
C ASP A 126 -2.68 8.09 14.48
N GLN A 127 -2.02 7.32 13.61
CA GLN A 127 -0.57 7.20 13.55
C GLN A 127 0.05 7.91 12.34
N LEU A 128 -0.76 8.33 11.39
CA LEU A 128 -0.28 8.71 10.06
C LEU A 128 0.63 9.93 10.08
N ASP A 129 0.29 10.96 10.84
CA ASP A 129 1.08 12.20 10.85
C ASP A 129 2.52 12.00 11.30
N GLU A 130 2.77 11.04 12.18
CA GLU A 130 4.10 10.75 12.67
C GLU A 130 5.00 10.10 11.61
N HIS A 131 4.40 9.50 10.59
CA HIS A 131 5.08 8.67 9.61
C HIS A 131 4.95 9.15 8.16
N LEU A 132 4.29 10.28 7.95
CA LEU A 132 4.10 10.84 6.61
C LEU A 132 4.88 12.13 6.44
N GLU A 133 5.75 12.16 5.43
CA GLU A 133 6.49 13.37 5.08
C GLU A 133 5.54 14.51 4.69
N LYS A 134 6.02 15.74 4.83
CA LYS A 134 5.30 16.92 4.33
C LYS A 134 5.08 16.75 2.82
N GLY A 135 3.85 16.98 2.36
CA GLY A 135 3.48 16.75 0.96
C GLY A 135 3.26 15.28 0.63
N GLY A 136 3.40 14.39 1.60
CA GLY A 136 3.23 12.96 1.40
C GLY A 136 1.78 12.54 1.13
N THR A 137 1.63 11.34 0.63
CA THR A 137 0.36 10.78 0.18
C THR A 137 0.04 9.50 0.92
N LEU A 138 -1.23 9.33 1.29
CA LEU A 138 -1.77 8.05 1.76
C LEU A 138 -2.63 7.45 0.65
N LEU A 139 -2.27 6.24 0.22
CA LEU A 139 -3.05 5.46 -0.74
C LEU A 139 -3.78 4.36 0.02
N THR A 140 -5.10 4.42 0.04
CA THR A 140 -5.93 3.40 0.70
C THR A 140 -6.72 2.60 -0.32
N SER A 141 -6.94 1.34 -0.03
CA SER A 141 -7.80 0.46 -0.81
C SER A 141 -8.32 -0.68 0.07
N GLY A 142 -9.17 -1.53 -0.49
CA GLY A 142 -9.82 -2.58 0.31
C GLY A 142 -11.04 -2.07 1.08
N ILE A 143 -11.56 -0.91 0.71
CA ILE A 143 -12.71 -0.28 1.35
C ILE A 143 -13.98 -0.73 0.63
N ILE A 144 -14.86 -1.44 1.32
CA ILE A 144 -16.16 -1.78 0.74
C ILE A 144 -17.03 -0.52 0.67
N GLU A 145 -17.92 -0.49 -0.31
CA GLU A 145 -18.77 0.66 -0.61
C GLU A 145 -19.50 1.19 0.63
N ASP A 146 -20.04 0.30 1.46
CA ASP A 146 -20.81 0.66 2.67
C ASP A 146 -19.96 1.38 3.73
N ARG A 147 -18.64 1.33 3.65
CA ARG A 147 -17.74 1.90 4.64
C ARG A 147 -16.99 3.14 4.15
N ILE A 148 -17.24 3.57 2.92
CA ILE A 148 -16.54 4.74 2.35
C ILE A 148 -16.75 5.98 3.21
N GLU A 149 -17.99 6.25 3.61
CA GLU A 149 -18.30 7.46 4.40
C GLU A 149 -17.59 7.45 5.76
N ASP A 150 -17.44 6.28 6.40
CA ASP A 150 -16.74 6.16 7.67
C ASP A 150 -15.24 6.49 7.51
N VAL A 151 -14.63 6.02 6.42
CA VAL A 151 -13.23 6.33 6.12
C VAL A 151 -13.05 7.82 5.84
N LEU A 152 -13.95 8.41 5.05
CA LEU A 152 -13.90 9.83 4.74
C LEU A 152 -14.06 10.68 6.00
N ALA A 153 -14.94 10.29 6.91
CA ALA A 153 -15.13 10.98 8.20
C ALA A 153 -13.85 10.94 9.05
N ALA A 154 -13.18 9.80 9.11
CA ALA A 154 -11.92 9.66 9.83
C ALA A 154 -10.83 10.54 9.22
N ALA A 155 -10.73 10.58 7.91
CA ALA A 155 -9.78 11.45 7.20
C ALA A 155 -10.03 12.92 7.53
N GLU A 156 -11.28 13.38 7.44
CA GLU A 156 -11.67 14.74 7.74
C GLU A 156 -11.31 15.12 9.18
N LYS A 157 -11.61 14.24 10.12
CA LYS A 157 -11.29 14.44 11.54
C LYS A 157 -9.80 14.69 11.77
N HIS A 158 -8.94 14.04 10.98
CA HIS A 158 -7.48 14.15 11.12
C HIS A 158 -6.85 15.19 10.18
N GLY A 159 -7.67 15.96 9.47
CA GLY A 159 -7.16 17.02 8.59
C GLY A 159 -6.69 16.54 7.22
N TYR A 160 -7.16 15.39 6.76
CA TYR A 160 -6.84 14.85 5.44
C TYR A 160 -7.99 15.05 4.46
N GLY A 161 -7.65 15.34 3.21
CA GLY A 161 -8.61 15.50 2.13
C GLY A 161 -8.37 14.50 1.02
N VAL A 162 -9.41 14.23 0.22
CA VAL A 162 -9.36 13.31 -0.91
C VAL A 162 -8.68 13.97 -2.10
N VAL A 163 -7.67 13.30 -2.67
CA VAL A 163 -7.02 13.70 -3.91
C VAL A 163 -7.68 12.99 -5.10
N GLU A 164 -7.90 11.68 -4.96
CA GLU A 164 -8.54 10.89 -6.01
C GLU A 164 -9.30 9.73 -5.39
N ARG A 165 -10.41 9.35 -6.02
CA ARG A 165 -11.25 8.24 -5.60
C ARG A 165 -11.58 7.37 -6.80
N LEU A 166 -11.24 6.09 -6.72
CA LEU A 166 -11.61 5.08 -7.70
C LEU A 166 -12.57 4.08 -7.07
N GLU A 167 -13.50 3.58 -7.86
CA GLU A 167 -14.41 2.53 -7.42
C GLU A 167 -14.51 1.45 -8.48
N ASN A 168 -14.55 0.20 -8.05
CA ASN A 168 -14.67 -0.95 -8.93
C ASN A 168 -15.33 -2.12 -8.18
N LYS A 169 -16.42 -2.62 -8.72
CA LYS A 169 -17.13 -3.81 -8.21
C LYS A 169 -17.45 -3.74 -6.71
N GLY A 170 -17.89 -2.57 -6.23
CA GLY A 170 -18.26 -2.37 -4.83
C GLY A 170 -17.09 -2.12 -3.88
N TRP A 171 -15.89 -1.90 -4.42
CA TRP A 171 -14.69 -1.57 -3.67
C TRP A 171 -14.18 -0.19 -4.04
N ALA A 172 -13.60 0.52 -3.08
CA ALA A 172 -13.02 1.83 -3.30
C ALA A 172 -11.53 1.87 -3.02
N CYS A 173 -10.83 2.70 -3.79
CA CYS A 173 -9.44 3.06 -3.62
C CYS A 173 -9.37 4.58 -3.54
N ILE A 174 -8.89 5.11 -2.41
CA ILE A 174 -8.93 6.54 -2.14
C ILE A 174 -7.54 7.03 -1.77
N THR A 175 -7.10 8.09 -2.43
CA THR A 175 -5.82 8.74 -2.18
C THR A 175 -6.06 10.01 -1.38
N PHE A 176 -5.29 10.19 -0.31
CA PHE A 176 -5.40 11.34 0.60
C PHE A 176 -4.10 12.11 0.70
N LYS A 177 -4.23 13.40 0.97
CA LYS A 177 -3.15 14.26 1.46
C LYS A 177 -3.65 15.07 2.64
N ARG A 178 -2.72 15.58 3.46
CA ARG A 178 -3.11 16.61 4.44
C ARG A 178 -3.72 17.78 3.67
N LYS A 179 -4.79 18.35 4.19
CA LYS A 179 -5.43 19.52 3.55
C LYS A 179 -4.45 20.67 3.37
N VAL A 180 -3.54 20.87 4.31
CA VAL A 180 -2.53 21.92 4.24
C VAL A 180 -1.53 21.73 3.10
N ASP A 181 -1.44 20.52 2.56
CA ASP A 181 -0.54 20.17 1.46
C ASP A 181 -1.25 20.10 0.10
N MET A 182 -2.56 20.35 0.08
CA MET A 182 -3.37 20.30 -1.14
C MET A 182 -3.38 21.62 -1.88
#